data_37ecbf58e0c1dc858c9925961ae93239
#
_entry.id   37ecbf58e0c1dc858c9925961ae93239
#
_cell.length_a   1.000
_cell.length_b   1.000
_cell.length_c   1.000
_cell.angle_alpha   90.00
_cell.angle_beta   90.00
_cell.angle_gamma   90.00
#
_symmetry.space_group_name_H-M   'P 1'
#
loop_
_entity.id
_entity.type
_entity.pdbx_description
1 polymer ?
#
loop_
_entity_poly.entity_id
_entity_poly.type
_entity_poly.pdbx_seq_one_letter_code
_entity_poly.pdbx_strand_id
1 'polypeptide(L)'
;MLFDKLRQIEEHSEELARALADPAVYGQPSEYARLRKEHAETVEVVARFREYRDVLKRINDTRLLLADGDRELAELAQAEMTDLAARQADLEAELKRLIVPRDPNDDKNVFLEIRAGAGGDEAGLFAADLMRMYTKYAERQRWKMEIMDTNATGVGGVKEAILFIQGRGAWSRLKYERGVHRVQRVPATESSGRIHTSTVTVAVLPEAEDVDVRVDDKDVRVDVYRSSGPGGQGVNTTDSAVRITHLPTGLVVTCQDERSQIKNRAKAMRVLKARLLERAQEEQQAAIAADRRSQVGTGERSERIRTYNFPQTRVTDHRIGLTLHRLPAVLEGDLDELIEALSSAEQIERLERVET
;
A
#
# COMPACT_ATOMS: atom_id res chain seq x y z
N MET A 1 -6.73 -12.00 23.85
CA MET A 1 -6.02 -11.25 22.79
C MET A 1 -6.98 -10.56 21.79
N LEU A 2 -7.86 -11.26 21.03
CA LEU A 2 -8.78 -10.60 20.09
C LEU A 2 -9.68 -9.54 20.75
N PHE A 3 -10.34 -9.91 21.83
CA PHE A 3 -11.26 -9.02 22.56
C PHE A 3 -10.58 -7.84 23.23
N ASP A 4 -9.33 -7.98 23.66
CA ASP A 4 -8.57 -6.88 24.24
C ASP A 4 -8.21 -5.84 23.17
N LYS A 5 -7.85 -6.30 21.96
CA LYS A 5 -7.62 -5.43 20.79
C LYS A 5 -8.92 -4.69 20.39
N LEU A 6 -10.06 -5.40 20.34
CA LEU A 6 -11.36 -4.77 20.05
C LEU A 6 -11.75 -3.71 21.07
N ARG A 7 -11.47 -3.95 22.36
CA ARG A 7 -11.70 -2.96 23.41
C ARG A 7 -10.79 -1.74 23.23
N GLN A 8 -9.52 -1.93 22.92
CA GLN A 8 -8.60 -0.84 22.63
C GLN A 8 -9.05 -0.01 21.41
N ILE A 9 -9.57 -0.67 20.36
CA ILE A 9 -10.12 0.03 19.19
C ILE A 9 -11.38 0.83 19.59
N GLU A 10 -12.24 0.30 20.45
CA GLU A 10 -13.41 1.03 20.95
C GLU A 10 -12.99 2.26 21.77
N GLU A 11 -12.05 2.12 22.70
CA GLU A 11 -11.49 3.22 23.48
C GLU A 11 -10.87 4.31 22.59
N HIS A 12 -10.05 3.89 21.62
CA HIS A 12 -9.43 4.80 20.65
C HIS A 12 -10.47 5.53 19.78
N SER A 13 -11.51 4.82 19.33
CA SER A 13 -12.60 5.43 18.56
C SER A 13 -13.35 6.51 19.36
N GLU A 14 -13.54 6.28 20.67
CA GLU A 14 -14.15 7.26 21.56
C GLU A 14 -13.23 8.47 21.80
N GLU A 15 -11.92 8.26 21.90
CA GLU A 15 -10.94 9.35 21.99
C GLU A 15 -10.94 10.20 20.71
N LEU A 16 -10.96 9.57 19.54
CA LEU A 16 -11.05 10.26 18.25
C LEU A 16 -12.36 11.06 18.13
N ALA A 17 -13.48 10.50 18.58
CA ALA A 17 -14.76 11.20 18.60
C ALA A 17 -14.73 12.43 19.51
N ARG A 18 -14.10 12.34 20.69
CA ARG A 18 -13.89 13.48 21.60
C ARG A 18 -12.97 14.53 20.98
N ALA A 19 -11.86 14.12 20.34
CA ALA A 19 -10.96 15.03 19.66
C ALA A 19 -11.63 15.76 18.49
N LEU A 20 -12.48 15.06 17.72
CA LEU A 20 -13.27 15.66 16.64
C LEU A 20 -14.33 16.65 17.15
N ALA A 21 -14.78 16.54 18.40
CA ALA A 21 -15.72 17.47 19.02
C ALA A 21 -15.04 18.72 19.61
N ASP A 22 -13.69 18.74 19.66
CA ASP A 22 -12.95 19.89 20.19
C ASP A 22 -12.94 21.06 19.19
N PRO A 23 -13.43 22.26 19.59
CA PRO A 23 -13.42 23.44 18.73
C PRO A 23 -12.01 23.84 18.25
N ALA A 24 -10.94 23.52 18.97
CA ALA A 24 -9.58 23.84 18.59
C ALA A 24 -9.14 23.07 17.33
N VAL A 25 -9.67 21.89 17.09
CA VAL A 25 -9.35 21.03 15.94
C VAL A 25 -10.04 21.56 14.67
N TYR A 26 -11.20 22.22 14.76
CA TYR A 26 -11.86 22.85 13.61
C TYR A 26 -11.01 23.94 12.93
N GLY A 27 -10.14 24.59 13.71
CA GLY A 27 -9.19 25.59 13.18
C GLY A 27 -8.03 25.00 12.36
N GLN A 28 -7.89 23.69 12.30
CA GLN A 28 -6.79 22.96 11.65
C GLN A 28 -7.32 21.94 10.63
N PRO A 29 -7.65 22.37 9.38
CA PRO A 29 -8.35 21.52 8.40
C PRO A 29 -7.63 20.19 8.10
N SER A 30 -6.30 20.19 8.06
CA SER A 30 -5.50 18.99 7.79
C SER A 30 -5.58 17.96 8.93
N GLU A 31 -5.54 18.42 10.17
CA GLU A 31 -5.65 17.57 11.35
C GLU A 31 -7.08 17.03 11.52
N TYR A 32 -8.08 17.88 11.31
CA TYR A 32 -9.47 17.45 11.31
C TYR A 32 -9.75 16.38 10.25
N ALA A 33 -9.23 16.54 9.02
CA ALA A 33 -9.39 15.56 7.95
C ALA A 33 -8.71 14.21 8.30
N ARG A 34 -7.52 14.24 8.92
CA ARG A 34 -6.81 13.06 9.40
C ARG A 34 -7.61 12.32 10.46
N LEU A 35 -8.01 13.02 11.53
CA LEU A 35 -8.78 12.42 12.63
C LEU A 35 -10.13 11.86 12.16
N ARG A 36 -10.80 12.57 11.24
CA ARG A 36 -12.06 12.10 10.65
C ARG A 36 -11.88 10.82 9.85
N LYS A 37 -10.80 10.70 9.07
CA LYS A 37 -10.48 9.48 8.31
C LYS A 37 -10.23 8.32 9.27
N GLU A 38 -9.39 8.53 10.27
CA GLU A 38 -9.03 7.53 11.28
C GLU A 38 -10.26 7.06 12.09
N HIS A 39 -11.13 7.99 12.50
CA HIS A 39 -12.40 7.66 13.16
C HIS A 39 -13.32 6.85 12.26
N ALA A 40 -13.45 7.22 10.96
CA ALA A 40 -14.30 6.50 10.02
C ALA A 40 -13.87 5.02 9.83
N GLU A 41 -12.56 4.73 9.94
CA GLU A 41 -12.01 3.38 9.87
C GLU A 41 -12.37 2.52 11.10
N THR A 42 -12.55 3.15 12.27
CA THR A 42 -12.87 2.44 13.53
C THR A 42 -14.37 2.25 13.75
N VAL A 43 -15.22 3.11 13.22
CA VAL A 43 -16.69 3.12 13.47
C VAL A 43 -17.35 1.77 13.15
N GLU A 44 -17.02 1.18 11.99
CA GLU A 44 -17.62 -0.08 11.56
C GLU A 44 -17.24 -1.23 12.49
N VAL A 45 -15.96 -1.31 12.87
CA VAL A 45 -15.44 -2.32 13.83
C VAL A 45 -16.15 -2.20 15.17
N VAL A 46 -16.26 -0.97 15.69
CA VAL A 46 -16.89 -0.68 17.00
C VAL A 46 -18.37 -1.03 16.97
N ALA A 47 -19.09 -0.71 15.89
CA ALA A 47 -20.51 -1.05 15.75
C ALA A 47 -20.74 -2.57 15.82
N ARG A 48 -19.93 -3.36 15.08
CA ARG A 48 -20.00 -4.83 15.11
C ARG A 48 -19.58 -5.42 16.46
N PHE A 49 -18.59 -4.84 17.11
CA PHE A 49 -18.17 -5.28 18.44
C PHE A 49 -19.24 -5.03 19.49
N ARG A 50 -19.94 -3.90 19.44
CA ARG A 50 -21.08 -3.62 20.33
C ARG A 50 -22.22 -4.61 20.09
N GLU A 51 -22.56 -4.88 18.83
CA GLU A 51 -23.57 -5.90 18.49
C GLU A 51 -23.16 -7.27 19.02
N TYR A 52 -21.90 -7.67 18.89
CA TYR A 52 -21.40 -8.92 19.43
C TYR A 52 -21.55 -9.01 20.95
N ARG A 53 -21.22 -7.96 21.68
CA ARG A 53 -21.43 -7.90 23.15
C ARG A 53 -22.90 -8.03 23.54
N ASP A 54 -23.79 -7.41 22.78
CA ASP A 54 -25.24 -7.52 23.02
C ASP A 54 -25.72 -8.95 22.77
N VAL A 55 -25.23 -9.63 21.73
CA VAL A 55 -25.50 -11.04 21.49
C VAL A 55 -24.99 -11.92 22.63
N LEU A 56 -23.77 -11.71 23.12
CA LEU A 56 -23.24 -12.44 24.27
C LEU A 56 -24.08 -12.24 25.53
N LYS A 57 -24.55 -11.02 25.78
CA LYS A 57 -25.44 -10.73 26.91
C LYS A 57 -26.74 -11.49 26.77
N ARG A 58 -27.37 -11.45 25.59
CA ARG A 58 -28.61 -12.21 25.32
C ARG A 58 -28.41 -13.72 25.46
N ILE A 59 -27.28 -14.28 25.01
CA ILE A 59 -26.94 -15.70 25.23
C ILE A 59 -26.92 -16.04 26.69
N ASN A 60 -26.32 -15.19 27.56
CA ASN A 60 -26.27 -15.41 28.97
C ASN A 60 -27.69 -15.31 29.62
N ASP A 61 -28.47 -14.31 29.21
CA ASP A 61 -29.84 -14.12 29.73
C ASP A 61 -30.73 -15.30 29.32
N THR A 62 -30.66 -15.75 28.04
CA THR A 62 -31.40 -16.94 27.55
C THR A 62 -30.95 -18.23 28.22
N ARG A 63 -29.66 -18.36 28.58
CA ARG A 63 -29.15 -19.51 29.32
C ARG A 63 -29.71 -19.56 30.76
N LEU A 64 -29.93 -18.43 31.39
CA LEU A 64 -30.58 -18.35 32.69
C LEU A 64 -32.07 -18.78 32.62
N LEU A 65 -32.78 -18.38 31.55
CA LEU A 65 -34.16 -18.79 31.31
C LEU A 65 -34.29 -20.31 31.09
N LEU A 66 -33.32 -20.95 30.41
CA LEU A 66 -33.29 -22.41 30.26
C LEU A 66 -33.11 -23.14 31.59
N ALA A 67 -32.53 -22.50 32.61
CA ALA A 67 -32.33 -23.07 33.93
C ALA A 67 -33.55 -22.93 34.86
N ASP A 68 -34.57 -22.14 34.51
CA ASP A 68 -35.70 -21.76 35.35
C ASP A 68 -36.85 -22.83 35.38
N GLY A 69 -36.78 -23.88 34.56
CA GLY A 69 -37.60 -25.10 34.66
C GLY A 69 -39.00 -25.03 34.05
N ASP A 70 -39.43 -23.92 33.45
CA ASP A 70 -40.69 -23.84 32.69
C ASP A 70 -40.51 -24.43 31.28
N ARG A 71 -41.30 -25.44 30.95
CA ARG A 71 -41.16 -26.22 29.73
C ARG A 71 -41.45 -25.42 28.45
N GLU A 72 -42.48 -24.57 28.45
CA GLU A 72 -42.82 -23.74 27.28
C GLU A 72 -41.76 -22.65 27.05
N LEU A 73 -41.28 -22.02 28.13
CA LEU A 73 -40.19 -21.05 28.08
C LEU A 73 -38.86 -21.70 27.63
N ALA A 74 -38.61 -22.94 28.05
CA ALA A 74 -37.39 -23.67 27.67
C ALA A 74 -37.36 -24.01 26.17
N GLU A 75 -38.50 -24.38 25.53
CA GLU A 75 -38.55 -24.64 24.10
C GLU A 75 -38.27 -23.36 23.27
N LEU A 76 -38.86 -22.22 23.66
CA LEU A 76 -38.59 -20.92 23.03
C LEU A 76 -37.15 -20.47 23.23
N ALA A 77 -36.62 -20.59 24.44
CA ALA A 77 -35.26 -20.26 24.79
C ALA A 77 -34.24 -21.13 24.03
N GLN A 78 -34.56 -22.40 23.80
CA GLN A 78 -33.69 -23.29 23.00
C GLN A 78 -33.63 -22.88 21.52
N ALA A 79 -34.74 -22.44 20.93
CA ALA A 79 -34.76 -21.91 19.57
C ALA A 79 -33.95 -20.62 19.46
N GLU A 80 -34.18 -19.66 20.38
CA GLU A 80 -33.44 -18.41 20.45
C GLU A 80 -31.94 -18.65 20.65
N MET A 81 -31.54 -19.63 21.47
CA MET A 81 -30.14 -19.97 21.68
C MET A 81 -29.45 -20.42 20.40
N THR A 82 -30.16 -21.19 19.55
CA THR A 82 -29.63 -21.64 18.27
C THR A 82 -29.38 -20.46 17.33
N ASP A 83 -30.32 -19.53 17.24
CA ASP A 83 -30.20 -18.33 16.39
C ASP A 83 -29.07 -17.40 16.90
N LEU A 84 -28.99 -17.20 18.22
CA LEU A 84 -27.95 -16.40 18.84
C LEU A 84 -26.55 -17.00 18.66
N ALA A 85 -26.42 -18.34 18.73
CA ALA A 85 -25.16 -19.03 18.48
C ALA A 85 -24.69 -18.87 17.02
N ALA A 86 -25.62 -18.98 16.06
CA ALA A 86 -25.32 -18.71 14.65
C ALA A 86 -24.88 -17.25 14.46
N ARG A 87 -25.62 -16.29 15.04
CA ARG A 87 -25.28 -14.86 14.95
C ARG A 87 -23.94 -14.54 15.61
N GLN A 88 -23.62 -15.18 16.73
CA GLN A 88 -22.31 -15.04 17.38
C GLN A 88 -21.19 -15.47 16.44
N ALA A 89 -21.31 -16.64 15.80
CA ALA A 89 -20.29 -17.15 14.89
C ALA A 89 -20.09 -16.24 13.65
N ASP A 90 -21.19 -15.72 13.10
CA ASP A 90 -21.12 -14.76 11.98
C ASP A 90 -20.40 -13.46 12.39
N LEU A 91 -20.76 -12.90 13.54
CA LEU A 91 -20.12 -11.67 14.04
C LEU A 91 -18.65 -11.87 14.40
N GLU A 92 -18.27 -13.04 14.93
CA GLU A 92 -16.85 -13.37 15.17
C GLU A 92 -16.07 -13.42 13.86
N ALA A 93 -16.62 -14.05 12.83
CA ALA A 93 -15.98 -14.12 11.52
C ALA A 93 -15.88 -12.73 10.85
N GLU A 94 -16.90 -11.88 11.03
CA GLU A 94 -16.92 -10.51 10.52
C GLU A 94 -15.90 -9.64 11.27
N LEU A 95 -15.87 -9.68 12.60
CA LEU A 95 -14.91 -8.95 13.43
C LEU A 95 -13.47 -9.35 13.13
N LYS A 96 -13.19 -10.64 12.94
CA LYS A 96 -11.87 -11.11 12.53
C LYS A 96 -11.43 -10.47 11.20
N ARG A 97 -12.34 -10.33 10.24
CA ARG A 97 -12.04 -9.65 8.96
C ARG A 97 -11.82 -8.16 9.11
N LEU A 98 -12.61 -7.50 9.94
CA LEU A 98 -12.55 -6.05 10.15
C LEU A 98 -11.33 -5.60 10.96
N ILE A 99 -10.81 -6.45 11.85
CA ILE A 99 -9.62 -6.16 12.66
C ILE A 99 -8.31 -6.18 11.87
N VAL A 100 -8.29 -6.83 10.69
CA VAL A 100 -7.11 -6.82 9.83
C VAL A 100 -6.91 -5.40 9.30
N PRO A 101 -5.79 -4.75 9.62
CA PRO A 101 -5.54 -3.39 9.16
C PRO A 101 -5.60 -3.34 7.63
N ARG A 102 -6.38 -2.42 7.09
CA ARG A 102 -6.38 -2.14 5.66
C ARG A 102 -4.99 -1.63 5.27
N ASP A 103 -4.52 -2.03 4.10
CA ASP A 103 -3.28 -1.46 3.56
C ASP A 103 -3.53 0.03 3.26
N PRO A 104 -2.73 0.97 3.80
CA PRO A 104 -2.92 2.39 3.55
C PRO A 104 -2.82 2.76 2.07
N ASN A 105 -2.28 1.86 1.26
CA ASN A 105 -2.17 2.05 -0.18
C ASN A 105 -3.37 1.49 -0.97
N ASP A 106 -4.33 0.79 -0.33
CA ASP A 106 -5.42 0.11 -1.05
C ASP A 106 -6.25 1.04 -1.97
N ASP A 107 -6.37 2.31 -1.62
CA ASP A 107 -7.08 3.31 -2.44
C ASP A 107 -6.17 4.06 -3.44
N LYS A 108 -4.85 3.79 -3.45
CA LYS A 108 -3.91 4.47 -4.35
C LYS A 108 -3.97 3.94 -5.77
N ASN A 109 -3.62 4.81 -6.70
CA ASN A 109 -3.34 4.45 -8.08
C ASN A 109 -2.03 3.65 -8.17
N VAL A 110 -1.79 3.01 -9.30
CA VAL A 110 -0.71 2.03 -9.46
C VAL A 110 0.16 2.36 -10.67
N PHE A 111 1.47 2.32 -10.47
CA PHE A 111 2.44 2.14 -11.54
C PHE A 111 2.77 0.65 -11.68
N LEU A 112 2.52 0.09 -12.86
CA LEU A 112 2.80 -1.31 -13.16
C LEU A 112 3.92 -1.35 -14.20
N GLU A 113 5.10 -1.83 -13.78
CA GLU A 113 6.28 -1.95 -14.63
C GLU A 113 6.45 -3.40 -15.07
N ILE A 114 6.52 -3.61 -16.37
CA ILE A 114 6.70 -4.92 -17.00
C ILE A 114 8.05 -4.92 -17.69
N ARG A 115 8.92 -5.87 -17.36
CA ARG A 115 10.25 -6.01 -17.99
C ARG A 115 10.49 -7.43 -18.46
N ALA A 116 10.97 -7.57 -19.68
CA ALA A 116 11.44 -8.83 -20.21
C ALA A 116 12.64 -9.32 -19.37
N GLY A 117 12.56 -10.55 -18.86
CA GLY A 117 13.59 -11.22 -18.09
C GLY A 117 14.43 -12.18 -18.95
N ALA A 118 14.65 -13.40 -18.44
CA ALA A 118 15.39 -14.43 -19.17
C ALA A 118 14.56 -15.04 -20.31
N GLY A 119 15.09 -15.04 -21.55
CA GLY A 119 14.42 -15.66 -22.70
C GLY A 119 14.52 -14.90 -24.02
N GLY A 120 15.27 -13.80 -24.05
CA GLY A 120 15.49 -13.01 -25.29
C GLY A 120 14.18 -12.47 -25.88
N ASP A 121 13.99 -12.61 -27.19
CA ASP A 121 12.82 -12.10 -27.91
C ASP A 121 11.50 -12.68 -27.40
N GLU A 122 11.50 -13.95 -26.98
CA GLU A 122 10.32 -14.60 -26.41
C GLU A 122 9.86 -13.95 -25.09
N ALA A 123 10.80 -13.54 -24.25
CA ALA A 123 10.48 -12.78 -23.05
C ALA A 123 9.84 -11.43 -23.41
N GLY A 124 10.31 -10.76 -24.47
CA GLY A 124 9.72 -9.54 -24.98
C GLY A 124 8.29 -9.74 -25.53
N LEU A 125 8.05 -10.81 -26.26
CA LEU A 125 6.72 -11.17 -26.77
C LEU A 125 5.75 -11.47 -25.60
N PHE A 126 6.22 -12.20 -24.60
CA PHE A 126 5.39 -12.49 -23.43
C PHE A 126 5.13 -11.22 -22.57
N ALA A 127 6.08 -10.29 -22.50
CA ALA A 127 5.86 -9.00 -21.87
C ALA A 127 4.74 -8.20 -22.54
N ALA A 128 4.67 -8.25 -23.88
CA ALA A 128 3.58 -7.65 -24.65
C ALA A 128 2.23 -8.35 -24.38
N ASP A 129 2.22 -9.69 -24.22
CA ASP A 129 1.02 -10.42 -23.83
C ASP A 129 0.53 -10.04 -22.43
N LEU A 130 1.44 -9.91 -21.45
CA LEU A 130 1.10 -9.45 -20.11
C LEU A 130 0.59 -7.99 -20.11
N MET A 131 1.23 -7.11 -20.88
CA MET A 131 0.76 -5.73 -21.02
C MET A 131 -0.68 -5.69 -21.54
N ARG A 132 -0.99 -6.50 -22.57
CA ARG A 132 -2.35 -6.62 -23.11
C ARG A 132 -3.32 -7.20 -22.08
N MET A 133 -2.92 -8.22 -21.33
CA MET A 133 -3.72 -8.84 -20.25
C MET A 133 -4.10 -7.80 -19.20
N TYR A 134 -3.15 -7.00 -18.70
CA TYR A 134 -3.43 -5.97 -17.70
C TYR A 134 -4.26 -4.81 -18.25
N THR A 135 -4.07 -4.46 -19.55
CA THR A 135 -4.92 -3.49 -20.24
C THR A 135 -6.39 -3.93 -20.20
N LYS A 136 -6.65 -5.17 -20.62
CA LYS A 136 -8.01 -5.73 -20.62
C LYS A 136 -8.58 -5.88 -19.21
N TYR A 137 -7.74 -6.24 -18.24
CA TYR A 137 -8.18 -6.29 -16.86
C TYR A 137 -8.60 -4.89 -16.34
N ALA A 138 -7.80 -3.85 -16.60
CA ALA A 138 -8.14 -2.49 -16.23
C ALA A 138 -9.46 -2.02 -16.89
N GLU A 139 -9.68 -2.34 -18.17
CA GLU A 139 -10.92 -2.05 -18.89
C GLU A 139 -12.13 -2.75 -18.21
N ARG A 140 -12.00 -4.03 -17.86
CA ARG A 140 -13.05 -4.80 -17.17
C ARG A 140 -13.40 -4.20 -15.80
N GLN A 141 -12.39 -3.70 -15.08
CA GLN A 141 -12.58 -3.02 -13.79
C GLN A 141 -13.02 -1.56 -13.93
N ARG A 142 -13.15 -1.04 -15.17
CA ARG A 142 -13.47 0.36 -15.50
C ARG A 142 -12.44 1.34 -14.93
N TRP A 143 -11.19 0.92 -14.85
CA TRP A 143 -10.09 1.79 -14.49
C TRP A 143 -9.54 2.51 -15.72
N LYS A 144 -9.07 3.75 -15.51
CA LYS A 144 -8.35 4.48 -16.53
C LYS A 144 -6.91 3.98 -16.57
N MET A 145 -6.42 3.61 -17.74
CA MET A 145 -5.03 3.20 -17.94
C MET A 145 -4.35 4.12 -18.96
N GLU A 146 -3.09 4.45 -18.66
CA GLU A 146 -2.22 5.25 -19.51
C GLU A 146 -0.86 4.57 -19.64
N ILE A 147 -0.33 4.50 -20.86
CA ILE A 147 1.02 4.00 -21.10
C ILE A 147 1.98 5.19 -20.94
N MET A 148 2.79 5.16 -19.87
CA MET A 148 3.73 6.22 -19.55
C MET A 148 5.01 6.10 -20.37
N ASP A 149 5.49 4.87 -20.53
CA ASP A 149 6.69 4.56 -21.34
C ASP A 149 6.62 3.14 -21.89
N THR A 150 7.20 2.95 -23.07
CA THR A 150 7.31 1.61 -23.67
C THR A 150 8.54 1.52 -24.57
N ASN A 151 9.33 0.47 -24.37
CA ASN A 151 10.47 0.12 -25.19
C ASN A 151 10.12 -1.14 -26.00
N ALA A 152 9.65 -0.94 -27.23
CA ALA A 152 9.28 -2.03 -28.14
C ALA A 152 10.50 -2.70 -28.76
N THR A 153 10.38 -4.01 -29.03
CA THR A 153 11.39 -4.77 -29.79
C THR A 153 11.01 -4.86 -31.27
N GLY A 154 12.01 -5.08 -32.15
CA GLY A 154 11.78 -5.16 -33.61
C GLY A 154 10.88 -6.32 -34.05
N VAL A 155 10.58 -7.29 -33.17
CA VAL A 155 9.73 -8.47 -33.44
C VAL A 155 8.31 -8.35 -32.88
N GLY A 156 7.89 -7.13 -32.51
CA GLY A 156 6.56 -6.89 -31.94
C GLY A 156 6.44 -7.21 -30.43
N GLY A 157 7.55 -7.47 -29.76
CA GLY A 157 7.61 -7.62 -28.31
C GLY A 157 7.85 -6.29 -27.59
N VAL A 158 7.89 -6.33 -26.27
CA VAL A 158 8.18 -5.19 -25.39
C VAL A 158 9.31 -5.56 -24.44
N LYS A 159 10.39 -4.78 -24.45
CA LYS A 159 11.50 -4.94 -23.52
C LYS A 159 11.14 -4.41 -22.13
N GLU A 160 10.47 -3.26 -22.11
CA GLU A 160 10.01 -2.60 -20.91
C GLU A 160 8.72 -1.82 -21.22
N ALA A 161 7.76 -1.85 -20.32
CA ALA A 161 6.56 -1.01 -20.35
C ALA A 161 6.23 -0.52 -18.96
N ILE A 162 5.83 0.74 -18.85
CA ILE A 162 5.34 1.37 -17.63
C ILE A 162 3.90 1.82 -17.87
N LEU A 163 2.97 1.24 -17.13
CA LEU A 163 1.56 1.53 -17.18
C LEU A 163 1.14 2.28 -15.91
N PHE A 164 0.39 3.35 -16.06
CA PHE A 164 -0.26 4.03 -14.96
C PHE A 164 -1.74 3.68 -14.93
N ILE A 165 -2.21 3.10 -13.85
CA ILE A 165 -3.57 2.59 -13.68
C ILE A 165 -4.25 3.37 -12.56
N GLN A 166 -5.31 4.11 -12.93
CA GLN A 166 -6.07 4.96 -12.03
C GLN A 166 -7.45 4.36 -11.79
N GLY A 167 -7.75 4.08 -10.52
CA GLY A 167 -9.06 3.58 -10.16
C GLY A 167 -9.13 3.12 -8.70
N ARG A 168 -10.33 3.16 -8.16
CA ARG A 168 -10.56 2.72 -6.78
C ARG A 168 -10.24 1.24 -6.63
N GLY A 169 -9.39 0.90 -5.67
CA GLY A 169 -8.98 -0.47 -5.41
C GLY A 169 -7.97 -1.04 -6.41
N ALA A 170 -7.33 -0.20 -7.24
CA ALA A 170 -6.33 -0.66 -8.21
C ALA A 170 -5.14 -1.32 -7.49
N TRP A 171 -4.60 -0.69 -6.45
CA TRP A 171 -3.54 -1.27 -5.63
C TRP A 171 -3.98 -2.56 -4.95
N SER A 172 -5.12 -2.59 -4.28
CA SER A 172 -5.60 -3.74 -3.51
C SER A 172 -5.71 -5.02 -4.34
N ARG A 173 -5.92 -4.90 -5.66
CA ARG A 173 -5.99 -6.02 -6.60
C ARG A 173 -4.65 -6.31 -7.28
N LEU A 174 -3.98 -5.29 -7.81
CA LEU A 174 -2.77 -5.47 -8.61
C LEU A 174 -1.52 -5.76 -7.77
N LYS A 175 -1.49 -5.46 -6.47
CA LYS A 175 -0.37 -5.79 -5.58
C LYS A 175 0.02 -7.28 -5.61
N TYR A 176 -0.90 -8.17 -5.97
CA TYR A 176 -0.66 -9.61 -6.10
C TYR A 176 0.02 -10.02 -7.41
N GLU A 177 0.11 -9.10 -8.37
CA GLU A 177 0.76 -9.37 -9.67
C GLU A 177 2.29 -9.13 -9.63
N ARG A 178 2.81 -8.59 -8.54
CA ARG A 178 4.25 -8.32 -8.37
C ARG A 178 5.05 -9.61 -8.30
N GLY A 179 6.15 -9.69 -9.09
CA GLY A 179 7.07 -10.83 -9.09
C GLY A 179 7.45 -11.31 -10.47
N VAL A 180 7.95 -12.55 -10.54
CA VAL A 180 8.42 -13.17 -11.77
C VAL A 180 7.33 -14.05 -12.39
N HIS A 181 6.90 -13.72 -13.61
CA HIS A 181 5.95 -14.49 -14.40
C HIS A 181 6.70 -15.35 -15.39
N ARG A 182 6.43 -16.65 -15.42
CA ARG A 182 7.08 -17.62 -16.28
C ARG A 182 6.14 -18.12 -17.36
N VAL A 183 6.59 -18.10 -18.61
CA VAL A 183 5.86 -18.68 -19.74
C VAL A 183 6.53 -19.96 -20.21
N GLN A 184 5.73 -20.93 -20.63
CA GLN A 184 6.14 -22.16 -21.30
C GLN A 184 5.32 -22.30 -22.58
N ARG A 185 5.95 -22.05 -23.72
CA ARG A 185 5.34 -22.22 -25.06
C ARG A 185 6.41 -22.43 -26.13
N VAL A 186 5.99 -22.84 -27.30
CA VAL A 186 6.81 -22.77 -28.51
C VAL A 186 6.78 -21.32 -28.98
N PRO A 187 7.91 -20.59 -29.01
CA PRO A 187 7.94 -19.21 -29.48
C PRO A 187 7.54 -19.10 -30.95
N ALA A 188 6.95 -17.96 -31.33
CA ALA A 188 6.70 -17.67 -32.74
C ALA A 188 7.98 -17.59 -33.59
N THR A 189 9.13 -17.36 -32.98
CA THR A 189 10.47 -17.28 -33.56
C THR A 189 11.18 -18.64 -33.62
N GLU A 190 10.60 -19.71 -33.07
CA GLU A 190 11.22 -21.04 -33.00
C GLU A 190 10.77 -21.92 -34.17
N SER A 191 11.73 -22.37 -35.00
CA SER A 191 11.46 -23.21 -36.16
C SER A 191 11.42 -24.71 -35.87
N SER A 192 12.04 -25.15 -34.73
CA SER A 192 12.19 -26.57 -34.39
C SER A 192 11.05 -27.11 -33.51
N GLY A 193 10.06 -26.28 -33.18
CA GLY A 193 8.90 -26.69 -32.36
C GLY A 193 9.24 -26.97 -30.86
N ARG A 194 10.40 -26.57 -30.37
CA ARG A 194 10.79 -26.78 -28.96
C ARG A 194 10.07 -25.81 -28.04
N ILE A 195 9.64 -26.33 -26.88
CA ILE A 195 9.06 -25.51 -25.83
C ILE A 195 10.16 -24.72 -25.14
N HIS A 196 10.07 -23.40 -25.18
CA HIS A 196 10.94 -22.50 -24.45
C HIS A 196 10.30 -22.10 -23.11
N THR A 197 11.16 -21.79 -22.15
CA THR A 197 10.76 -21.24 -20.87
C THR A 197 11.37 -19.85 -20.75
N SER A 198 10.53 -18.83 -20.71
CA SER A 198 10.95 -17.44 -20.59
C SER A 198 10.32 -16.79 -19.37
N THR A 199 10.89 -15.67 -18.91
CA THR A 199 10.41 -14.93 -17.74
C THR A 199 10.19 -13.47 -18.05
N VAL A 200 9.22 -12.89 -17.37
CA VAL A 200 8.94 -11.47 -17.32
C VAL A 200 8.80 -11.06 -15.88
N THR A 201 9.37 -9.95 -15.50
CA THR A 201 9.24 -9.39 -14.16
C THR A 201 8.18 -8.30 -14.18
N VAL A 202 7.32 -8.32 -13.17
CA VAL A 202 6.30 -7.30 -12.95
C VAL A 202 6.57 -6.66 -11.60
N ALA A 203 6.76 -5.33 -11.59
CA ALA A 203 6.78 -4.55 -10.38
C ALA A 203 5.50 -3.72 -10.29
N VAL A 204 4.92 -3.67 -9.10
CA VAL A 204 3.69 -2.93 -8.80
C VAL A 204 4.02 -1.94 -7.71
N LEU A 205 3.91 -0.65 -8.03
CA LEU A 205 4.27 0.45 -7.14
C LEU A 205 3.04 1.34 -6.91
N PRO A 206 2.75 1.75 -5.66
CA PRO A 206 1.69 2.71 -5.41
C PRO A 206 2.12 4.09 -5.92
N GLU A 207 1.14 4.90 -6.33
CA GLU A 207 1.40 6.31 -6.62
C GLU A 207 1.99 6.99 -5.39
N ALA A 208 3.16 7.62 -5.58
CA ALA A 208 3.85 8.33 -4.52
C ALA A 208 3.13 9.67 -4.26
N GLU A 209 3.01 10.02 -2.98
CA GLU A 209 2.54 11.34 -2.58
C GLU A 209 3.67 12.37 -2.75
N ASP A 210 3.30 13.60 -3.08
CA ASP A 210 4.25 14.70 -3.14
C ASP A 210 4.88 14.94 -1.76
N VAL A 211 6.20 15.05 -1.75
CA VAL A 211 6.96 15.35 -0.51
C VAL A 211 6.86 16.83 -0.21
N ASP A 212 6.12 17.22 0.83
CA ASP A 212 6.09 18.57 1.36
C ASP A 212 6.90 18.66 2.65
N VAL A 213 7.91 19.54 2.66
CA VAL A 213 8.79 19.75 3.82
C VAL A 213 8.40 21.05 4.54
N ARG A 214 7.80 20.89 5.71
CA ARG A 214 7.54 21.98 6.63
C ARG A 214 8.69 22.07 7.65
N VAL A 215 9.21 23.27 7.83
CA VAL A 215 10.26 23.56 8.81
C VAL A 215 9.68 24.49 9.86
N ASP A 216 9.52 23.96 11.08
CA ASP A 216 9.07 24.76 12.22
C ASP A 216 10.25 25.55 12.83
N ASP A 217 9.97 26.77 13.31
CA ASP A 217 11.01 27.61 13.92
C ASP A 217 11.66 26.98 15.16
N LYS A 218 10.92 26.11 15.89
CA LYS A 218 11.44 25.35 17.06
C LYS A 218 12.48 24.29 16.69
N ASP A 219 12.45 23.81 15.44
CA ASP A 219 13.36 22.76 14.95
C ASP A 219 14.64 23.36 14.34
N VAL A 220 14.78 24.70 14.42
CA VAL A 220 15.89 25.42 13.80
C VAL A 220 16.65 26.23 14.86
N ARG A 221 17.96 26.01 14.95
CA ARG A 221 18.87 26.86 15.70
C ARG A 221 19.57 27.84 14.75
N VAL A 222 19.48 29.12 15.06
CA VAL A 222 20.10 30.19 14.28
C VAL A 222 21.24 30.79 15.07
N ASP A 223 22.45 30.63 14.57
CA ASP A 223 23.68 31.25 15.12
C ASP A 223 24.13 32.38 14.19
N VAL A 224 24.48 33.53 14.76
CA VAL A 224 25.03 34.70 14.04
C VAL A 224 26.50 34.86 14.36
N TYR A 225 27.26 35.21 13.35
CA TYR A 225 28.69 35.40 13.49
C TYR A 225 29.21 36.40 12.48
N ARG A 226 30.50 36.81 12.64
CA ARG A 226 31.14 37.72 11.70
C ARG A 226 31.48 37.03 10.40
N SER A 227 31.16 37.69 9.29
CA SER A 227 31.53 37.17 7.97
C SER A 227 33.05 37.15 7.80
N SER A 228 33.56 36.11 7.15
CA SER A 228 34.99 35.99 6.82
C SER A 228 35.20 36.34 5.34
N GLY A 229 36.18 37.17 5.02
CA GLY A 229 36.53 37.52 3.65
C GLY A 229 37.21 38.89 3.52
N PRO A 230 37.75 39.22 2.33
CA PRO A 230 38.30 40.53 2.05
C PRO A 230 37.20 41.58 2.09
N GLY A 231 37.26 42.53 3.04
CA GLY A 231 36.24 43.56 3.20
C GLY A 231 36.71 44.68 4.14
N GLY A 232 36.03 45.82 4.07
CA GLY A 232 36.27 46.96 4.93
C GLY A 232 35.66 46.83 6.33
N GLN A 233 35.60 47.92 7.09
CA GLN A 233 35.16 47.98 8.48
C GLN A 233 33.78 47.29 8.72
N GLY A 234 32.83 47.39 7.78
CA GLY A 234 31.50 46.76 7.89
C GLY A 234 31.48 45.23 7.86
N VAL A 235 32.49 44.60 7.23
CA VAL A 235 32.61 43.11 7.20
C VAL A 235 33.24 42.60 8.49
N ASN A 236 34.19 43.36 9.05
CA ASN A 236 34.98 42.94 10.22
C ASN A 236 34.30 43.23 11.56
N THR A 237 33.32 44.16 11.61
CA THR A 237 32.66 44.59 12.85
C THR A 237 31.23 44.16 13.02
N THR A 238 30.54 43.76 11.92
CA THR A 238 29.11 43.44 11.96
C THR A 238 28.88 41.93 11.88
N ASP A 239 28.07 41.37 12.81
CA ASP A 239 27.64 39.97 12.78
C ASP A 239 26.55 39.78 11.72
N SER A 240 26.95 39.70 10.44
CA SER A 240 26.06 39.60 9.30
C SER A 240 25.90 38.16 8.78
N ALA A 241 26.87 37.31 9.07
CA ALA A 241 26.83 35.90 8.67
C ALA A 241 25.86 35.08 9.56
N VAL A 242 25.14 34.18 8.94
CA VAL A 242 24.14 33.34 9.61
C VAL A 242 24.42 31.86 9.36
N ARG A 243 24.41 31.09 10.43
CA ARG A 243 24.41 29.62 10.40
C ARG A 243 23.05 29.12 10.91
N ILE A 244 22.39 28.30 10.11
CA ILE A 244 21.16 27.67 10.49
C ILE A 244 21.42 26.16 10.62
N THR A 245 21.10 25.60 11.78
CA THR A 245 21.18 24.16 12.05
C THR A 245 19.77 23.61 12.24
N HIS A 246 19.38 22.65 11.43
CA HIS A 246 18.12 21.92 11.62
C HIS A 246 18.36 20.82 12.63
N LEU A 247 17.76 20.93 13.82
CA LEU A 247 18.04 20.07 14.96
C LEU A 247 17.72 18.58 14.71
N PRO A 248 16.56 18.20 14.09
CA PRO A 248 16.23 16.81 13.88
C PRO A 248 17.16 16.07 12.92
N THR A 249 17.64 16.76 11.86
CA THR A 249 18.49 16.13 10.82
C THR A 249 19.97 16.42 10.97
N GLY A 250 20.33 17.39 11.83
CA GLY A 250 21.69 17.88 11.97
C GLY A 250 22.22 18.66 10.76
N LEU A 251 21.38 19.00 9.79
CA LEU A 251 21.77 19.69 8.57
C LEU A 251 22.11 21.14 8.86
N VAL A 252 23.29 21.58 8.41
CA VAL A 252 23.81 22.94 8.66
C VAL A 252 23.91 23.70 7.35
N VAL A 253 23.38 24.91 7.33
CA VAL A 253 23.48 25.86 6.22
C VAL A 253 24.08 27.16 6.72
N THR A 254 25.11 27.67 6.04
CA THR A 254 25.72 28.97 6.31
C THR A 254 25.48 29.92 5.15
N CYS A 255 25.22 31.19 5.45
CA CYS A 255 25.07 32.23 4.45
C CYS A 255 25.72 33.53 4.94
N GLN A 256 26.60 34.09 4.11
CA GLN A 256 27.33 35.35 4.39
C GLN A 256 27.43 36.29 3.18
N ASP A 257 26.55 36.08 2.18
CA ASP A 257 26.64 36.73 0.87
C ASP A 257 26.20 38.19 0.91
N GLU A 258 25.28 38.52 1.81
CA GLU A 258 24.69 39.85 1.94
C GLU A 258 25.20 40.58 3.18
N ARG A 259 25.19 41.91 3.13
CA ARG A 259 25.54 42.74 4.29
C ARG A 259 24.49 42.75 5.38
N SER A 260 23.27 42.30 5.07
CA SER A 260 22.11 42.24 5.96
C SER A 260 21.93 40.86 6.54
N GLN A 261 22.02 40.74 7.87
CA GLN A 261 21.74 39.52 8.62
C GLN A 261 20.34 38.93 8.28
N ILE A 262 19.32 39.81 8.15
CA ILE A 262 17.94 39.39 7.84
C ILE A 262 17.87 38.73 6.45
N LYS A 263 18.57 39.32 5.46
CA LYS A 263 18.63 38.73 4.12
C LYS A 263 19.39 37.40 4.11
N ASN A 264 20.49 37.30 4.83
CA ASN A 264 21.27 36.08 4.97
C ASN A 264 20.45 34.99 5.67
N ARG A 265 19.70 35.33 6.74
CA ARG A 265 18.78 34.38 7.41
C ARG A 265 17.70 33.87 6.44
N ALA A 266 17.06 34.77 5.70
CA ALA A 266 16.01 34.37 4.73
C ALA A 266 16.58 33.51 3.60
N LYS A 267 17.81 33.82 3.12
CA LYS A 267 18.50 33.00 2.11
C LYS A 267 18.92 31.65 2.65
N ALA A 268 19.51 31.59 3.84
CA ALA A 268 19.89 30.35 4.50
C ALA A 268 18.68 29.44 4.77
N MET A 269 17.54 30.01 5.18
CA MET A 269 16.28 29.25 5.39
C MET A 269 15.77 28.66 4.07
N ARG A 270 15.82 29.40 2.96
CA ARG A 270 15.43 28.86 1.64
C ARG A 270 16.34 27.72 1.20
N VAL A 271 17.65 27.85 1.40
CA VAL A 271 18.61 26.78 1.08
C VAL A 271 18.41 25.57 1.98
N LEU A 272 18.11 25.76 3.27
CA LEU A 272 17.80 24.68 4.19
C LEU A 272 16.58 23.92 3.73
N LYS A 273 15.46 24.61 3.40
CA LYS A 273 14.26 23.97 2.88
C LYS A 273 14.51 23.18 1.60
N ALA A 274 15.29 23.75 0.66
CA ALA A 274 15.65 23.05 -0.57
C ALA A 274 16.45 21.76 -0.31
N ARG A 275 17.45 21.82 0.59
CA ARG A 275 18.26 20.63 0.94
C ARG A 275 17.47 19.57 1.70
N LEU A 276 16.54 19.99 2.57
CA LEU A 276 15.65 19.05 3.26
C LEU A 276 14.69 18.38 2.29
N LEU A 277 14.15 19.12 1.32
CA LEU A 277 13.32 18.55 0.26
C LEU A 277 14.10 17.56 -0.61
N GLU A 278 15.29 17.93 -1.06
CA GLU A 278 16.18 17.05 -1.83
C GLU A 278 16.45 15.74 -1.08
N ARG A 279 16.83 15.84 0.19
CA ARG A 279 17.08 14.67 1.03
C ARG A 279 15.83 13.79 1.19
N ALA A 280 14.67 14.38 1.44
CA ALA A 280 13.42 13.63 1.57
C ALA A 280 13.01 12.94 0.25
N GLN A 281 13.26 13.60 -0.89
CA GLN A 281 13.06 12.99 -2.22
C GLN A 281 14.04 11.84 -2.48
N GLU A 282 15.32 11.99 -2.09
CA GLU A 282 16.31 10.90 -2.20
C GLU A 282 15.92 9.70 -1.34
N GLU A 283 15.51 9.93 -0.09
CA GLU A 283 15.02 8.87 0.82
C GLU A 283 13.80 8.15 0.24
N GLN A 284 12.82 8.89 -0.31
CA GLN A 284 11.65 8.32 -0.97
C GLN A 284 12.03 7.49 -2.22
N GLN A 285 12.89 8.03 -3.08
CA GLN A 285 13.36 7.32 -4.28
C GLN A 285 14.15 6.05 -3.91
N ALA A 286 14.98 6.11 -2.86
CA ALA A 286 15.72 4.96 -2.36
C ALA A 286 14.77 3.86 -1.84
N ALA A 287 13.70 4.24 -1.12
CA ALA A 287 12.68 3.32 -0.64
C ALA A 287 11.92 2.66 -1.81
N ILE A 288 11.48 3.43 -2.81
CA ILE A 288 10.81 2.91 -4.02
C ILE A 288 11.75 1.98 -4.79
N ALA A 289 13.02 2.33 -4.94
CA ALA A 289 14.00 1.50 -5.63
C ALA A 289 14.31 0.20 -4.86
N ALA A 290 14.29 0.22 -3.53
CA ALA A 290 14.45 -0.96 -2.69
C ALA A 290 13.23 -1.89 -2.81
N ASP A 291 12.02 -1.33 -2.75
CA ASP A 291 10.77 -2.09 -2.91
C ASP A 291 10.70 -2.73 -4.31
N ARG A 292 10.98 -1.97 -5.37
CA ARG A 292 11.06 -2.52 -6.74
C ARG A 292 12.04 -3.69 -6.83
N ARG A 293 13.24 -3.57 -6.24
CA ARG A 293 14.24 -4.66 -6.25
C ARG A 293 13.76 -5.88 -5.50
N SER A 294 13.09 -5.71 -4.37
CA SER A 294 12.55 -6.83 -3.59
C SER A 294 11.46 -7.60 -4.33
N GLN A 295 10.65 -6.90 -5.14
CA GLN A 295 9.57 -7.50 -5.94
C GLN A 295 10.11 -8.30 -7.13
N VAL A 296 11.13 -7.78 -7.81
CA VAL A 296 11.65 -8.33 -9.07
C VAL A 296 12.69 -9.43 -8.84
N GLY A 297 13.40 -9.40 -7.69
CA GLY A 297 14.49 -10.33 -7.39
C GLY A 297 15.59 -10.29 -8.47
N THR A 298 16.08 -11.47 -8.87
CA THR A 298 17.03 -11.63 -9.98
C THR A 298 16.35 -11.81 -11.34
N GLY A 299 15.02 -12.02 -11.36
CA GLY A 299 14.25 -12.35 -12.56
C GLY A 299 14.47 -13.76 -13.08
N GLU A 300 15.13 -14.62 -12.30
CA GLU A 300 15.40 -16.01 -12.67
C GLU A 300 14.13 -16.87 -12.68
N ARG A 301 14.18 -17.96 -13.46
CA ARG A 301 13.05 -18.91 -13.61
C ARG A 301 12.67 -19.62 -12.30
N SER A 302 13.57 -19.68 -11.33
CA SER A 302 13.36 -20.27 -10.01
C SER A 302 12.45 -19.41 -9.11
N GLU A 303 12.49 -18.09 -9.25
CA GLU A 303 11.76 -17.10 -8.44
C GLU A 303 10.30 -16.87 -8.89
N ARG A 304 9.83 -17.70 -9.82
CA ARG A 304 8.49 -17.57 -10.39
C ARG A 304 7.38 -17.54 -9.34
N ILE A 305 6.51 -16.56 -9.43
CA ILE A 305 5.25 -16.55 -8.69
C ILE A 305 4.15 -17.31 -9.46
N ARG A 306 4.16 -17.19 -10.82
CA ARG A 306 3.12 -17.77 -11.67
C ARG A 306 3.71 -18.38 -12.93
N THR A 307 3.11 -19.49 -13.40
CA THR A 307 3.48 -20.14 -14.66
C THR A 307 2.29 -20.17 -15.61
N TYR A 308 2.52 -19.70 -16.83
CA TYR A 308 1.60 -19.73 -17.97
C TYR A 308 2.03 -20.85 -18.91
N ASN A 309 1.32 -21.97 -18.91
CA ASN A 309 1.66 -23.16 -19.70
C ASN A 309 0.69 -23.25 -20.88
N PHE A 310 1.16 -22.88 -22.07
CA PHE A 310 0.37 -22.87 -23.29
C PHE A 310 0.03 -24.28 -23.79
N PRO A 311 0.96 -25.25 -23.85
CA PRO A 311 0.62 -26.62 -24.25
C PRO A 311 -0.48 -27.28 -23.44
N GLN A 312 -0.55 -26.96 -22.14
CA GLN A 312 -1.54 -27.50 -21.21
C GLN A 312 -2.71 -26.54 -20.94
N THR A 313 -2.73 -25.39 -21.61
CA THR A 313 -3.78 -24.36 -21.49
C THR A 313 -4.09 -23.99 -20.04
N ARG A 314 -3.05 -23.96 -19.18
CA ARG A 314 -3.21 -23.72 -17.73
C ARG A 314 -2.34 -22.57 -17.22
N VAL A 315 -2.83 -21.93 -16.16
CA VAL A 315 -2.07 -20.97 -15.34
C VAL A 315 -1.98 -21.52 -13.92
N THR A 316 -0.79 -21.54 -13.35
CA THR A 316 -0.56 -22.00 -11.98
C THR A 316 0.08 -20.88 -11.17
N ASP A 317 -0.57 -20.45 -10.09
CA ASP A 317 0.02 -19.57 -9.09
C ASP A 317 0.69 -20.43 -8.01
N HIS A 318 2.01 -20.30 -7.89
CA HIS A 318 2.83 -21.16 -7.02
C HIS A 318 2.79 -20.74 -5.55
N ARG A 319 2.33 -19.53 -5.25
CA ARG A 319 2.22 -19.03 -3.86
C ARG A 319 1.14 -19.75 -3.08
N ILE A 320 0.04 -20.09 -3.75
CA ILE A 320 -1.12 -20.75 -3.15
C ILE A 320 -1.43 -22.11 -3.79
N GLY A 321 -0.63 -22.57 -4.77
CA GLY A 321 -0.83 -23.82 -5.47
C GLY A 321 -2.07 -23.87 -6.38
N LEU A 322 -2.72 -22.73 -6.65
CA LEU A 322 -3.93 -22.67 -7.47
C LEU A 322 -3.60 -22.88 -8.95
N THR A 323 -4.34 -23.78 -9.61
CA THR A 323 -4.20 -24.06 -11.05
C THR A 323 -5.53 -23.85 -11.75
N LEU A 324 -5.55 -22.99 -12.78
CA LEU A 324 -6.71 -22.72 -13.63
C LEU A 324 -6.46 -23.23 -15.05
N HIS A 325 -7.37 -24.03 -15.60
CA HIS A 325 -7.30 -24.59 -16.96
C HIS A 325 -8.02 -23.71 -17.99
N ARG A 326 -7.81 -22.40 -17.90
CA ARG A 326 -8.43 -21.38 -18.78
C ARG A 326 -7.46 -20.25 -19.14
N LEU A 327 -6.23 -20.63 -19.51
CA LEU A 327 -5.18 -19.69 -19.91
C LEU A 327 -5.65 -18.60 -20.90
N PRO A 328 -6.42 -18.91 -21.98
CA PRO A 328 -6.89 -17.85 -22.89
C PRO A 328 -7.74 -16.79 -22.20
N ALA A 329 -8.64 -17.18 -21.30
CA ALA A 329 -9.48 -16.23 -20.56
C ALA A 329 -8.64 -15.35 -19.65
N VAL A 330 -7.63 -15.91 -18.98
CA VAL A 330 -6.68 -15.15 -18.13
C VAL A 330 -5.94 -14.12 -18.97
N LEU A 331 -5.43 -14.47 -20.14
CA LEU A 331 -4.75 -13.53 -21.06
C LEU A 331 -5.70 -12.46 -21.62
N GLU A 332 -7.01 -12.70 -21.61
CA GLU A 332 -8.06 -11.73 -21.93
C GLU A 332 -8.51 -10.91 -20.71
N GLY A 333 -7.73 -10.94 -19.61
CA GLY A 333 -7.95 -10.13 -18.42
C GLY A 333 -8.92 -10.73 -17.41
N ASP A 334 -9.13 -12.06 -17.40
CA ASP A 334 -9.93 -12.74 -16.37
C ASP A 334 -9.03 -13.17 -15.21
N LEU A 335 -8.69 -12.18 -14.34
CA LEU A 335 -7.77 -12.36 -13.21
C LEU A 335 -8.50 -12.46 -11.85
N ASP A 336 -9.81 -12.23 -11.80
CA ASP A 336 -10.54 -12.06 -10.54
C ASP A 336 -10.38 -13.28 -9.61
N GLU A 337 -10.54 -14.52 -10.11
CA GLU A 337 -10.41 -15.72 -9.29
C GLU A 337 -8.99 -15.89 -8.69
N LEU A 338 -7.94 -15.55 -9.46
CA LEU A 338 -6.56 -15.57 -8.96
C LEU A 338 -6.34 -14.55 -7.86
N ILE A 339 -6.82 -13.33 -8.07
CA ILE A 339 -6.68 -12.21 -7.15
C ILE A 339 -7.48 -12.45 -5.87
N GLU A 340 -8.70 -12.94 -5.97
CA GLU A 340 -9.56 -13.25 -4.82
C GLU A 340 -8.98 -14.37 -3.96
N ALA A 341 -8.46 -15.43 -4.59
CA ALA A 341 -7.79 -16.51 -3.88
C ALA A 341 -6.53 -16.02 -3.14
N LEU A 342 -5.72 -15.17 -3.77
CA LEU A 342 -4.53 -14.58 -3.16
C LEU A 342 -4.89 -13.61 -2.03
N SER A 343 -5.92 -12.79 -2.22
CA SER A 343 -6.43 -11.88 -1.21
C SER A 343 -6.93 -12.64 0.02
N SER A 344 -7.67 -13.73 -0.19
CA SER A 344 -8.16 -14.59 0.88
C SER A 344 -7.00 -15.25 1.65
N ALA A 345 -5.99 -15.73 0.95
CA ALA A 345 -4.79 -16.30 1.57
C ALA A 345 -4.02 -15.26 2.41
N GLU A 346 -3.83 -14.05 1.87
CA GLU A 346 -3.21 -12.95 2.63
C GLU A 346 -4.01 -12.58 3.89
N GLN A 347 -5.34 -12.53 3.78
CA GLN A 347 -6.21 -12.24 4.94
C GLN A 347 -6.07 -13.30 6.04
N ILE A 348 -6.01 -14.59 5.67
CA ILE A 348 -5.79 -15.68 6.64
C ILE A 348 -4.44 -15.53 7.32
N GLU A 349 -3.36 -15.30 6.57
CA GLU A 349 -2.02 -15.12 7.12
C GLU A 349 -1.95 -13.89 8.06
N ARG A 350 -2.61 -12.78 7.71
CA ARG A 350 -2.69 -11.58 8.55
C ARG A 350 -3.49 -11.85 9.84
N LEU A 351 -4.57 -12.62 9.76
CA LEU A 351 -5.35 -13.03 10.93
C LEU A 351 -4.52 -13.88 11.89
N GLU A 352 -3.78 -14.86 11.40
CA GLU A 352 -2.88 -15.70 12.21
C GLU A 352 -1.82 -14.86 12.94
N ARG A 353 -1.27 -13.82 12.28
CA ARG A 353 -0.34 -12.88 12.92
C ARG A 353 -0.99 -11.97 13.96
N VAL A 354 -2.27 -11.72 13.88
CA VAL A 354 -3.02 -10.93 14.87
C VAL A 354 -3.36 -11.79 16.09
N GLU A 355 -3.53 -13.10 15.93
CA GLU A 355 -3.85 -14.03 17.02
C GLU A 355 -2.60 -14.49 17.80
N THR A 356 -1.39 -14.36 17.23
CA THR A 356 -0.10 -14.62 17.91
C THR A 356 0.36 -13.37 18.67
#